data_315bff51fba0a91d23b0480575bb50f1
#
_entry.id   315bff51fba0a91d23b0480575bb50f1
#
_cell.length_a   1.000
_cell.length_b   1.000
_cell.length_c   1.000
_cell.angle_alpha   90.00
_cell.angle_beta   90.00
_cell.angle_gamma   90.00
#
_symmetry.space_group_name_H-M   'P 1'
#
loop_
_entity.id
_entity.type
_entity.pdbx_description
1 polymer ?
#
loop_
_entity_poly.entity_id
_entity_poly.type
_entity_poly.pdbx_seq_one_letter_code
_entity_poly.pdbx_strand_id
1 'polypeptide(L)'
;YFCIWLSSVLIVRMSGYTDAGIFSVAMTVTASPAIFGLFNVRNYQVSDLNGEYSDRTYIRSRIYTNIFSLVVCLVLAIIYGYGDQPDKLSVIMAYMVLKLSEAGADVYYGIYQKKARLDYAGISLTLRGVGSIVTFVLVFELTKHLFLSVLLMSLFSVAVVVFYDMRKAKRFVEPEKEGQKADLKTAMQLIVRCVPLAMVAFLNNLSLTVPRTY
;
A
#
# COMPACT_ATOMS: atom_id res chain seq x y z
N TYR A 1 4.62 -2.38 -11.67
CA TYR A 1 5.15 -1.17 -12.33
C TYR A 1 4.41 -0.85 -13.64
N PHE A 2 4.14 -1.84 -14.52
CA PHE A 2 3.45 -1.61 -15.80
C PHE A 2 2.08 -0.94 -15.61
N CYS A 3 1.27 -1.38 -14.66
CA CYS A 3 -0.04 -0.80 -14.37
C CYS A 3 0.06 0.68 -13.95
N ILE A 4 1.05 1.05 -13.14
CA ILE A 4 1.27 2.43 -12.70
C ILE A 4 1.67 3.32 -13.90
N TRP A 5 2.58 2.83 -14.72
CA TRP A 5 2.98 3.52 -15.94
C TRP A 5 1.79 3.70 -16.89
N LEU A 6 1.02 2.65 -17.12
CA LEU A 6 -0.16 2.68 -17.98
C LEU A 6 -1.22 3.67 -17.45
N SER A 7 -1.46 3.70 -16.14
CA SER A 7 -2.36 4.69 -15.52
C SER A 7 -1.91 6.11 -15.80
N SER A 8 -0.61 6.42 -15.67
CA SER A 8 -0.09 7.76 -15.96
C SER A 8 -0.31 8.17 -17.41
N VAL A 9 -0.06 7.26 -18.35
CA VAL A 9 -0.28 7.53 -19.80
C VAL A 9 -1.76 7.74 -20.10
N LEU A 10 -2.64 6.92 -19.52
CA LEU A 10 -4.08 7.04 -19.73
C LEU A 10 -4.63 8.37 -19.20
N ILE A 11 -4.19 8.80 -18.01
CA ILE A 11 -4.61 10.08 -17.42
C ILE A 11 -4.22 11.24 -18.32
N VAL A 12 -2.98 11.29 -18.82
CA VAL A 12 -2.54 12.35 -19.73
C VAL A 12 -3.44 12.40 -20.99
N ARG A 13 -3.77 11.23 -21.54
CA ARG A 13 -4.57 11.15 -22.77
C ARG A 13 -6.05 11.46 -22.57
N MET A 14 -6.61 11.13 -21.40
CA MET A 14 -8.05 11.22 -21.14
C MET A 14 -8.45 12.53 -20.48
N SER A 15 -7.64 13.08 -19.56
CA SER A 15 -7.99 14.27 -18.77
C SER A 15 -7.09 15.48 -19.01
N GLY A 16 -6.02 15.31 -19.77
CA GLY A 16 -5.10 16.39 -20.11
C GLY A 16 -4.01 16.61 -19.06
N TYR A 17 -3.20 17.66 -19.28
CA TYR A 17 -1.98 17.90 -18.50
C TYR A 17 -2.22 18.35 -17.06
N THR A 18 -3.32 19.07 -16.80
CA THR A 18 -3.64 19.58 -15.45
C THR A 18 -3.90 18.44 -14.47
N ASP A 19 -4.79 17.53 -14.82
CA ASP A 19 -5.15 16.37 -13.99
C ASP A 19 -3.99 15.40 -13.88
N ALA A 20 -3.22 15.21 -14.96
CA ALA A 20 -2.01 14.43 -14.94
C ALA A 20 -0.98 15.01 -13.97
N GLY A 21 -0.86 16.34 -13.90
CA GLY A 21 -0.03 17.05 -12.92
C GLY A 21 -0.49 16.78 -11.48
N ILE A 22 -1.79 16.89 -11.20
CA ILE A 22 -2.36 16.60 -9.87
C ILE A 22 -2.11 15.14 -9.46
N PHE A 23 -2.32 14.20 -10.39
CA PHE A 23 -2.06 12.78 -10.13
C PHE A 23 -0.58 12.49 -9.89
N SER A 24 0.32 13.11 -10.66
CA SER A 24 1.77 13.00 -10.46
C SER A 24 2.21 13.51 -9.08
N VAL A 25 1.64 14.63 -8.62
CA VAL A 25 1.85 15.14 -7.26
C VAL A 25 1.37 14.11 -6.23
N ALA A 26 0.17 13.54 -6.41
CA ALA A 26 -0.35 12.52 -5.49
C ALA A 26 0.58 11.30 -5.41
N MET A 27 1.09 10.82 -6.55
CA MET A 27 2.07 9.72 -6.60
C MET A 27 3.35 10.06 -5.84
N THR A 28 3.87 11.27 -6.04
CA THR A 28 5.15 11.70 -5.45
C THR A 28 5.03 11.90 -3.94
N VAL A 29 3.98 12.60 -3.49
CA VAL A 29 3.76 12.87 -2.05
C VAL A 29 3.49 11.59 -1.27
N THR A 30 2.78 10.62 -1.85
CA THR A 30 2.47 9.35 -1.17
C THR A 30 3.61 8.34 -1.21
N ALA A 31 4.62 8.50 -2.06
CA ALA A 31 5.70 7.54 -2.23
C ALA A 31 6.49 7.30 -0.94
N SER A 32 6.91 8.36 -0.26
CA SER A 32 7.66 8.25 1.00
C SER A 32 6.82 7.70 2.16
N PRO A 33 5.58 8.18 2.42
CA PRO A 33 4.70 7.58 3.42
C PRO A 33 4.41 6.10 3.18
N ALA A 34 4.26 5.67 1.93
CA ALA A 34 3.99 4.27 1.62
C ALA A 34 5.08 3.31 2.11
N ILE A 35 6.34 3.77 2.20
CA ILE A 35 7.45 2.98 2.75
C ILE A 35 7.19 2.65 4.22
N PHE A 36 6.67 3.61 4.99
CA PHE A 36 6.28 3.39 6.39
C PHE A 36 5.08 2.45 6.51
N GLY A 37 4.17 2.41 5.54
CA GLY A 37 3.10 1.43 5.46
C GLY A 37 3.62 0.01 5.27
N LEU A 38 4.56 -0.18 4.36
CA LEU A 38 5.21 -1.47 4.09
C LEU A 38 6.16 -1.91 5.21
N PHE A 39 6.92 -0.99 5.77
CA PHE A 39 7.87 -1.18 6.86
C PHE A 39 8.75 -2.44 6.76
N ASN A 40 8.85 -2.99 5.57
CA ASN A 40 9.57 -4.22 5.22
C ASN A 40 9.20 -5.46 6.07
N VAL A 41 8.01 -5.44 6.68
CA VAL A 41 7.50 -6.47 7.60
C VAL A 41 7.40 -7.83 6.90
N ARG A 42 7.07 -7.87 5.60
CA ARG A 42 6.99 -9.11 4.83
C ARG A 42 8.32 -9.85 4.78
N ASN A 43 9.44 -9.14 4.59
CA ASN A 43 10.76 -9.77 4.54
C ASN A 43 11.10 -10.41 5.89
N TYR A 44 10.79 -9.72 7.00
CA TYR A 44 10.95 -10.30 8.33
C TYR A 44 10.03 -11.51 8.53
N GLN A 45 8.75 -11.40 8.14
CA GLN A 45 7.77 -12.47 8.23
C GLN A 45 8.22 -13.74 7.52
N VAL A 46 8.76 -13.62 6.30
CA VAL A 46 9.23 -14.77 5.51
C VAL A 46 10.52 -15.37 6.08
N SER A 47 11.37 -14.56 6.68
CA SER A 47 12.62 -15.00 7.33
C SER A 47 12.39 -15.64 8.70
N ASP A 48 11.22 -15.42 9.30
CA ASP A 48 10.86 -16.04 10.60
C ASP A 48 10.47 -17.51 10.41
N LEU A 49 11.49 -18.37 10.26
CA LEU A 49 11.32 -19.82 10.09
C LEU A 49 10.92 -20.52 11.40
N ASN A 50 11.32 -19.97 12.54
CA ASN A 50 11.04 -20.53 13.86
C ASN A 50 9.61 -20.21 14.34
N GLY A 51 8.91 -19.29 13.66
CA GLY A 51 7.57 -18.83 14.04
C GLY A 51 7.58 -18.10 15.37
N GLU A 52 8.53 -17.17 15.56
CA GLU A 52 8.65 -16.35 16.76
C GLU A 52 7.39 -15.50 16.98
N TYR A 53 6.80 -15.03 15.89
CA TYR A 53 5.55 -14.26 15.89
C TYR A 53 4.44 -14.98 15.15
N SER A 54 3.20 -14.87 15.67
CA SER A 54 2.02 -15.43 15.00
C SER A 54 1.63 -14.61 13.75
N ASP A 55 0.98 -15.24 12.79
CA ASP A 55 0.46 -14.56 11.60
C ASP A 55 -0.49 -13.40 11.97
N ARG A 56 -1.25 -13.54 13.06
CA ARG A 56 -2.11 -12.48 13.58
C ARG A 56 -1.33 -11.28 14.09
N THR A 57 -0.14 -11.49 14.67
CA THR A 57 0.75 -10.41 15.09
C THR A 57 1.23 -9.60 13.89
N TYR A 58 1.60 -10.27 12.79
CA TYR A 58 1.97 -9.62 11.54
C TYR A 58 0.81 -8.81 10.94
N ILE A 59 -0.41 -9.35 10.94
CA ILE A 59 -1.60 -8.62 10.46
C ILE A 59 -1.87 -7.38 11.31
N ARG A 60 -1.79 -7.49 12.64
CA ARG A 60 -1.98 -6.34 13.55
C ARG A 60 -0.90 -5.29 13.40
N SER A 61 0.37 -5.68 13.31
CA SER A 61 1.47 -4.74 13.08
C SER A 61 1.25 -3.93 11.81
N ARG A 62 0.68 -4.55 10.76
CA ARG A 62 0.36 -3.88 9.51
C ARG A 62 -0.72 -2.80 9.67
N ILE A 63 -1.71 -3.01 10.54
CA ILE A 63 -2.72 -1.98 10.83
C ILE A 63 -2.05 -0.75 11.44
N TYR A 64 -1.14 -0.93 12.42
CA TYR A 64 -0.44 0.18 13.06
C TYR A 64 0.50 0.93 12.10
N THR A 65 1.26 0.20 11.27
CA THR A 65 2.13 0.84 10.27
C THR A 65 1.32 1.59 9.21
N ASN A 66 0.14 1.09 8.83
CA ASN A 66 -0.76 1.78 7.90
C ASN A 66 -1.33 3.07 8.51
N ILE A 67 -1.76 3.04 9.77
CA ILE A 67 -2.24 4.24 10.47
C ILE A 67 -1.11 5.28 10.57
N PHE A 68 0.09 4.85 10.96
CA PHE A 68 1.25 5.73 11.02
C PHE A 68 1.58 6.34 9.66
N SER A 69 1.58 5.52 8.61
CA SER A 69 1.81 5.95 7.22
C SER A 69 0.78 7.00 6.75
N LEU A 70 -0.50 6.81 7.12
CA LEU A 70 -1.56 7.78 6.81
C LEU A 70 -1.33 9.12 7.51
N VAL A 71 -0.96 9.11 8.79
CA VAL A 71 -0.65 10.33 9.55
C VAL A 71 0.55 11.04 8.94
N VAL A 72 1.63 10.33 8.61
CA VAL A 72 2.82 10.90 7.95
C VAL A 72 2.45 11.51 6.60
N CYS A 73 1.59 10.86 5.81
CA CYS A 73 1.12 11.38 4.53
C CYS A 73 0.37 12.71 4.70
N LEU A 74 -0.54 12.77 5.68
CA LEU A 74 -1.30 13.98 5.96
C LEU A 74 -0.38 15.15 6.39
N VAL A 75 0.55 14.88 7.30
CA VAL A 75 1.52 15.88 7.78
C VAL A 75 2.37 16.39 6.62
N LEU A 76 2.90 15.50 5.77
CA LEU A 76 3.71 15.91 4.62
C LEU A 76 2.89 16.70 3.60
N ALA A 77 1.64 16.31 3.33
CA ALA A 77 0.76 17.04 2.43
C ALA A 77 0.52 18.48 2.92
N ILE A 78 0.37 18.69 4.23
CA ILE A 78 0.23 20.01 4.84
C ILE A 78 1.56 20.81 4.74
N ILE A 79 2.70 20.20 5.06
CA ILE A 79 4.03 20.83 4.99
C ILE A 79 4.35 21.29 3.55
N TYR A 80 3.97 20.51 2.55
CA TYR A 80 4.15 20.89 1.14
C TYR A 80 3.15 21.95 0.64
N GLY A 81 2.29 22.49 1.52
CA GLY A 81 1.35 23.54 1.18
C GLY A 81 0.11 23.07 0.42
N TYR A 82 -0.19 21.76 0.43
CA TYR A 82 -1.42 21.24 -0.19
C TYR A 82 -2.63 21.36 0.74
N GLY A 83 -2.46 21.76 1.99
CA GLY A 83 -3.55 21.99 2.95
C GLY A 83 -4.58 22.99 2.46
N ASP A 84 -4.14 24.05 1.77
CA ASP A 84 -4.99 25.11 1.22
C ASP A 84 -5.51 24.80 -0.20
N GLN A 85 -5.23 23.60 -0.73
CA GLN A 85 -5.61 23.15 -2.07
C GLN A 85 -6.47 21.89 -1.98
N PRO A 86 -7.77 22.00 -1.66
CA PRO A 86 -8.64 20.85 -1.37
C PRO A 86 -8.71 19.84 -2.51
N ASP A 87 -8.63 20.29 -3.77
CA ASP A 87 -8.67 19.41 -4.93
C ASP A 87 -7.43 18.49 -4.98
N LYS A 88 -6.24 19.03 -4.76
CA LYS A 88 -5.01 18.23 -4.73
C LYS A 88 -4.94 17.35 -3.49
N LEU A 89 -5.30 17.90 -2.33
CA LEU A 89 -5.31 17.15 -1.07
C LEU A 89 -6.24 15.94 -1.15
N SER A 90 -7.43 16.11 -1.71
CA SER A 90 -8.40 15.01 -1.87
C SER A 90 -7.87 13.89 -2.75
N VAL A 91 -7.21 14.21 -3.87
CA VAL A 91 -6.59 13.21 -4.76
C VAL A 91 -5.41 12.52 -4.08
N ILE A 92 -4.56 13.27 -3.33
CA ILE A 92 -3.46 12.71 -2.54
C ILE A 92 -3.99 11.68 -1.53
N MET A 93 -5.03 12.04 -0.78
CA MET A 93 -5.62 11.16 0.23
C MET A 93 -6.30 9.93 -0.40
N ALA A 94 -7.01 10.10 -1.52
CA ALA A 94 -7.60 8.99 -2.26
C ALA A 94 -6.52 8.03 -2.77
N TYR A 95 -5.41 8.54 -3.32
CA TYR A 95 -4.30 7.71 -3.78
C TYR A 95 -3.54 7.05 -2.62
N MET A 96 -3.47 7.72 -1.46
CA MET A 96 -2.90 7.12 -0.25
C MET A 96 -3.69 5.87 0.19
N VAL A 97 -5.02 5.86 0.07
CA VAL A 97 -5.84 4.66 0.34
C VAL A 97 -5.41 3.49 -0.56
N LEU A 98 -5.08 3.74 -1.83
CA LEU A 98 -4.53 2.71 -2.72
C LEU A 98 -3.22 2.15 -2.15
N LYS A 99 -2.30 3.01 -1.72
CA LYS A 99 -1.02 2.61 -1.14
C LYS A 99 -1.18 1.82 0.17
N LEU A 100 -2.11 2.22 1.02
CA LEU A 100 -2.44 1.48 2.24
C LEU A 100 -3.03 0.10 1.94
N SER A 101 -3.84 -0.02 0.88
CA SER A 101 -4.35 -1.33 0.43
C SER A 101 -3.23 -2.23 -0.08
N GLU A 102 -2.23 -1.66 -0.80
CA GLU A 102 -1.02 -2.39 -1.22
C GLU A 102 -0.24 -2.93 -0.03
N ALA A 103 0.00 -2.08 0.97
CA ALA A 103 0.67 -2.47 2.20
C ALA A 103 -0.14 -3.50 3.01
N GLY A 104 -1.48 -3.37 3.02
CA GLY A 104 -2.38 -4.35 3.65
C GLY A 104 -2.33 -5.72 3.00
N ALA A 105 -2.29 -5.78 1.66
CA ALA A 105 -2.16 -7.04 0.92
C ALA A 105 -0.82 -7.74 1.15
N ASP A 106 0.26 -6.96 1.33
CA ASP A 106 1.62 -7.47 1.44
C ASP A 106 1.81 -8.47 2.59
N VAL A 107 1.12 -8.29 3.73
CA VAL A 107 1.18 -9.25 4.84
C VAL A 107 0.57 -10.60 4.46
N TYR A 108 -0.50 -10.63 3.65
CA TYR A 108 -1.10 -11.87 3.16
C TYR A 108 -0.19 -12.55 2.14
N TYR A 109 0.53 -11.77 1.33
CA TYR A 109 1.55 -12.32 0.42
C TYR A 109 2.69 -12.98 1.19
N GLY A 110 3.07 -12.48 2.36
CA GLY A 110 4.00 -13.13 3.27
C GLY A 110 3.50 -14.50 3.75
N ILE A 111 2.21 -14.61 4.11
CA ILE A 111 1.57 -15.89 4.48
C ILE A 111 1.59 -16.86 3.31
N TYR A 112 1.22 -16.43 2.11
CA TYR A 112 1.24 -17.28 0.92
C TYR A 112 2.65 -17.74 0.57
N GLN A 113 3.64 -16.88 0.73
CA GLN A 113 5.05 -17.19 0.47
C GLN A 113 5.59 -18.22 1.46
N LYS A 114 5.29 -18.12 2.76
CA LYS A 114 5.64 -19.15 3.76
C LYS A 114 5.06 -20.53 3.44
N LYS A 115 3.89 -20.56 2.80
CA LYS A 115 3.20 -21.79 2.41
C LYS A 115 3.52 -22.26 0.99
N ALA A 116 4.49 -21.62 0.31
CA ALA A 116 4.84 -21.89 -1.09
C ALA A 116 3.66 -21.76 -2.07
N ARG A 117 2.68 -20.89 -1.76
CA ARG A 117 1.45 -20.68 -2.54
C ARG A 117 1.40 -19.28 -3.13
N LEU A 118 2.43 -18.92 -3.89
CA LEU A 118 2.53 -17.63 -4.58
C LEU A 118 1.49 -17.44 -5.70
N ASP A 119 0.83 -18.50 -6.13
CA ASP A 119 -0.31 -18.46 -7.05
C ASP A 119 -1.41 -17.52 -6.57
N TYR A 120 -1.76 -17.53 -5.27
CA TYR A 120 -2.76 -16.61 -4.71
C TYR A 120 -2.29 -15.16 -4.73
N ALA A 121 -1.01 -14.90 -4.45
CA ALA A 121 -0.45 -13.57 -4.54
C ALA A 121 -0.46 -13.04 -5.98
N GLY A 122 -0.11 -13.89 -6.96
CA GLY A 122 -0.16 -13.55 -8.39
C GLY A 122 -1.56 -13.17 -8.85
N ILE A 123 -2.58 -13.94 -8.47
CA ILE A 123 -3.98 -13.65 -8.80
C ILE A 123 -4.42 -12.32 -8.17
N SER A 124 -4.11 -12.09 -6.89
CA SER A 124 -4.45 -10.84 -6.19
C SER A 124 -3.80 -9.63 -6.87
N LEU A 125 -2.50 -9.70 -7.19
CA LEU A 125 -1.78 -8.64 -7.89
C LEU A 125 -2.39 -8.32 -9.26
N THR A 126 -2.78 -9.36 -10.01
CA THR A 126 -3.43 -9.20 -11.32
C THR A 126 -4.80 -8.57 -11.19
N LEU A 127 -5.65 -9.06 -10.26
CA LEU A 127 -6.97 -8.50 -9.99
C LEU A 127 -6.89 -7.03 -9.59
N ARG A 128 -5.96 -6.69 -8.68
CA ARG A 128 -5.76 -5.31 -8.24
C ARG A 128 -5.21 -4.44 -9.35
N GLY A 129 -4.20 -4.90 -10.09
CA GLY A 129 -3.58 -4.13 -11.16
C GLY A 129 -4.56 -3.85 -12.31
N VAL A 130 -5.12 -4.88 -12.89
CA VAL A 130 -6.05 -4.76 -14.03
C VAL A 130 -7.37 -4.13 -13.61
N GLY A 131 -7.96 -4.60 -12.50
CA GLY A 131 -9.23 -4.10 -12.01
C GLY A 131 -9.18 -2.63 -11.60
N SER A 132 -8.09 -2.18 -10.98
CA SER A 132 -7.90 -0.76 -10.64
C SER A 132 -7.85 0.12 -11.88
N ILE A 133 -7.13 -0.28 -12.93
CA ILE A 133 -7.07 0.46 -14.19
C ILE A 133 -8.44 0.51 -14.86
N VAL A 134 -9.11 -0.64 -14.97
CA VAL A 134 -10.45 -0.71 -15.57
C VAL A 134 -11.44 0.17 -14.82
N THR A 135 -11.42 0.11 -13.46
CA THR A 135 -12.28 0.96 -12.64
C THR A 135 -11.97 2.44 -12.86
N PHE A 136 -10.68 2.81 -12.89
CA PHE A 136 -10.28 4.19 -13.16
C PHE A 136 -10.81 4.69 -14.49
N VAL A 137 -10.58 3.94 -15.58
CA VAL A 137 -10.99 4.33 -16.96
C VAL A 137 -12.50 4.45 -17.04
N LEU A 138 -13.25 3.45 -16.54
CA LEU A 138 -14.71 3.47 -16.60
C LEU A 138 -15.31 4.66 -15.83
N VAL A 139 -14.83 4.88 -14.61
CA VAL A 139 -15.33 5.98 -13.79
C VAL A 139 -14.95 7.32 -14.39
N PHE A 140 -13.73 7.46 -14.90
CA PHE A 140 -13.28 8.71 -15.51
C PHE A 140 -14.07 9.04 -16.79
N GLU A 141 -14.35 8.04 -17.64
CA GLU A 141 -15.19 8.26 -18.84
C GLU A 141 -16.61 8.70 -18.50
N LEU A 142 -17.19 8.15 -17.43
CA LEU A 142 -18.56 8.44 -17.02
C LEU A 142 -18.70 9.78 -16.29
N THR A 143 -17.71 10.16 -15.47
CA THR A 143 -17.83 11.29 -14.55
C THR A 143 -16.97 12.49 -14.91
N LYS A 144 -15.87 12.27 -15.65
CA LYS A 144 -14.82 13.25 -15.95
C LYS A 144 -14.23 13.93 -14.70
N HIS A 145 -14.33 13.28 -13.53
CA HIS A 145 -13.81 13.77 -12.26
C HIS A 145 -12.64 12.90 -11.79
N LEU A 146 -11.41 13.49 -11.74
CA LEU A 146 -10.19 12.79 -11.35
C LEU A 146 -10.30 12.21 -9.94
N PHE A 147 -10.75 13.01 -8.96
CA PHE A 147 -10.86 12.57 -7.57
C PHE A 147 -11.73 11.31 -7.43
N LEU A 148 -12.91 11.30 -8.05
CA LEU A 148 -13.84 10.18 -7.95
C LEU A 148 -13.26 8.92 -8.60
N SER A 149 -12.56 9.07 -9.71
CA SER A 149 -11.91 7.97 -10.42
C SER A 149 -10.78 7.34 -9.58
N VAL A 150 -9.93 8.16 -8.96
CA VAL A 150 -8.86 7.70 -8.07
C VAL A 150 -9.44 7.07 -6.79
N LEU A 151 -10.50 7.65 -6.23
CA LEU A 151 -11.15 7.12 -5.03
C LEU A 151 -11.75 5.73 -5.30
N LEU A 152 -12.53 5.57 -6.37
CA LEU A 152 -13.17 4.28 -6.68
C LEU A 152 -12.15 3.22 -7.08
N MET A 153 -11.07 3.59 -7.79
CA MET A 153 -9.93 2.72 -8.06
C MET A 153 -9.30 2.22 -6.73
N SER A 154 -9.14 3.11 -5.76
CA SER A 154 -8.56 2.78 -4.45
C SER A 154 -9.49 1.88 -3.64
N LEU A 155 -10.79 2.18 -3.63
CA LEU A 155 -11.80 1.36 -2.97
C LEU A 155 -11.91 -0.03 -3.59
N PHE A 156 -11.81 -0.14 -4.92
CA PHE A 156 -11.72 -1.44 -5.59
C PHE A 156 -10.52 -2.25 -5.10
N SER A 157 -9.35 -1.63 -5.00
CA SER A 157 -8.15 -2.29 -4.45
C SER A 157 -8.35 -2.76 -3.01
N VAL A 158 -8.97 -1.94 -2.15
CA VAL A 158 -9.35 -2.35 -0.78
C VAL A 158 -10.33 -3.52 -0.80
N ALA A 159 -11.33 -3.49 -1.68
CA ALA A 159 -12.29 -4.58 -1.81
C ALA A 159 -11.61 -5.90 -2.17
N VAL A 160 -10.65 -5.91 -3.09
CA VAL A 160 -9.86 -7.12 -3.41
C VAL A 160 -9.11 -7.63 -2.18
N VAL A 161 -8.48 -6.75 -1.40
CA VAL A 161 -7.78 -7.17 -0.16
C VAL A 161 -8.75 -7.81 0.84
N VAL A 162 -9.92 -7.22 1.05
CA VAL A 162 -10.91 -7.69 2.03
C VAL A 162 -11.60 -8.96 1.56
N PHE A 163 -12.07 -8.99 0.32
CA PHE A 163 -12.89 -10.10 -0.19
C PHE A 163 -12.07 -11.26 -0.74
N TYR A 164 -10.89 -11.02 -1.27
CA TYR A 164 -10.03 -12.07 -1.80
C TYR A 164 -8.90 -12.43 -0.84
N ASP A 165 -7.97 -11.50 -0.54
CA ASP A 165 -6.76 -11.81 0.23
C ASP A 165 -7.08 -12.25 1.66
N MET A 166 -7.89 -11.50 2.39
CA MET A 166 -8.25 -11.82 3.77
C MET A 166 -9.00 -13.17 3.86
N ARG A 167 -9.93 -13.44 2.93
CA ARG A 167 -10.70 -14.71 2.95
C ARG A 167 -9.83 -15.91 2.58
N LYS A 168 -8.95 -15.77 1.58
CA LYS A 168 -8.06 -16.87 1.17
C LYS A 168 -6.99 -17.13 2.21
N ALA A 169 -6.37 -16.06 2.77
CA ALA A 169 -5.34 -16.17 3.80
C ALA A 169 -5.85 -16.88 5.06
N LYS A 170 -7.11 -16.69 5.46
CA LYS A 170 -7.70 -17.38 6.62
C LYS A 170 -7.51 -18.91 6.60
N ARG A 171 -7.39 -19.52 5.41
CA ARG A 171 -7.17 -20.96 5.25
C ARG A 171 -5.75 -21.39 5.57
N PHE A 172 -4.82 -20.45 5.56
CA PHE A 172 -3.37 -20.68 5.71
C PHE A 172 -2.81 -20.12 7.00
N VAL A 173 -3.57 -19.25 7.70
CA VAL A 173 -3.20 -18.68 9.00
C VAL A 173 -3.12 -19.81 10.02
N GLU A 174 -1.96 -19.94 10.64
CA GLU A 174 -1.76 -20.94 11.70
C GLU A 174 -2.44 -20.50 13.01
N PRO A 175 -2.99 -21.47 13.78
CA PRO A 175 -3.48 -21.17 15.12
C PRO A 175 -2.35 -20.64 16.01
N GLU A 176 -2.68 -19.71 16.91
CA GLU A 176 -1.71 -19.17 17.85
C GLU A 176 -1.18 -20.30 18.75
N LYS A 177 0.13 -20.41 18.86
CA LYS A 177 0.77 -21.32 19.81
C LYS A 177 0.54 -20.81 21.25
N GLU A 178 0.54 -21.71 22.23
CA GLU A 178 0.44 -21.35 23.64
C GLU A 178 1.54 -20.33 24.01
N GLY A 179 1.14 -19.17 24.56
CA GLY A 179 2.05 -18.07 24.91
C GLY A 179 2.25 -16.99 23.84
N GLN A 180 1.84 -17.20 22.60
CA GLN A 180 1.87 -16.18 21.52
C GLN A 180 0.55 -15.41 21.47
N LYS A 181 0.41 -14.40 22.32
CA LYS A 181 -0.74 -13.48 22.20
C LYS A 181 -0.43 -12.38 21.19
N ALA A 182 -1.27 -12.22 20.19
CA ALA A 182 -1.22 -11.06 19.29
C ALA A 182 -1.69 -9.80 20.05
N ASP A 183 -0.88 -9.31 20.98
CA ASP A 183 -1.15 -8.12 21.76
C ASP A 183 -0.48 -6.88 21.13
N LEU A 184 -0.92 -5.68 21.54
CA LEU A 184 -0.32 -4.40 21.11
C LEU A 184 1.19 -4.39 21.38
N LYS A 185 1.60 -4.86 22.57
CA LYS A 185 3.00 -4.90 22.98
C LYS A 185 3.85 -5.76 22.04
N THR A 186 3.34 -6.95 21.68
CA THR A 186 4.01 -7.89 20.78
C THR A 186 4.09 -7.33 19.34
N ALA A 187 3.02 -6.68 18.86
CA ALA A 187 3.04 -6.03 17.57
C ALA A 187 4.05 -4.87 17.51
N MET A 188 4.15 -4.08 18.60
CA MET A 188 5.13 -2.99 18.71
C MET A 188 6.58 -3.51 18.77
N GLN A 189 6.82 -4.59 19.49
CA GLN A 189 8.13 -5.26 19.52
C GLN A 189 8.55 -5.74 18.11
N LEU A 190 7.61 -6.32 17.36
CA LEU A 190 7.85 -6.72 15.98
C LEU A 190 8.22 -5.51 15.10
N ILE A 191 7.47 -4.40 15.20
CA ILE A 191 7.76 -3.17 14.45
C ILE A 191 9.17 -2.66 14.78
N VAL A 192 9.54 -2.61 16.05
CA VAL A 192 10.88 -2.17 16.46
C VAL A 192 11.97 -3.08 15.87
N ARG A 193 11.77 -4.39 15.84
CA ARG A 193 12.72 -5.33 15.20
C ARG A 193 12.80 -5.16 13.69
N CYS A 194 11.74 -4.69 13.05
CA CYS A 194 11.74 -4.39 11.61
C CYS A 194 12.40 -3.04 11.26
N VAL A 195 12.70 -2.16 12.24
CA VAL A 195 13.30 -0.83 12.00
C VAL A 195 14.56 -0.90 11.13
N PRO A 196 15.57 -1.77 11.40
CA PRO A 196 16.77 -1.82 10.56
C PRO A 196 16.45 -2.16 9.10
N LEU A 197 15.50 -3.08 8.85
CA LEU A 197 15.06 -3.45 7.51
C LEU A 197 14.29 -2.32 6.82
N ALA A 198 13.47 -1.59 7.58
CA ALA A 198 12.76 -0.41 7.11
C ALA A 198 13.73 0.72 6.73
N MET A 199 14.78 0.94 7.52
CA MET A 199 15.83 1.92 7.21
C MET A 199 16.57 1.59 5.92
N VAL A 200 16.92 0.32 5.70
CA VAL A 200 17.53 -0.13 4.44
C VAL A 200 16.60 0.14 3.26
N ALA A 201 15.31 -0.18 3.38
CA ALA A 201 14.33 0.09 2.32
C ALA A 201 14.19 1.60 2.04
N PHE A 202 14.20 2.42 3.09
CA PHE A 202 14.14 3.87 2.96
C PHE A 202 15.38 4.45 2.27
N LEU A 203 16.58 4.03 2.67
CA LEU A 203 17.84 4.45 2.04
C LEU A 203 17.92 4.04 0.58
N ASN A 204 17.50 2.81 0.26
CA ASN A 204 17.41 2.36 -1.13
C ASN A 204 16.46 3.21 -1.96
N ASN A 205 15.32 3.60 -1.41
CA ASN A 205 14.38 4.48 -2.10
C ASN A 205 14.98 5.88 -2.32
N LEU A 206 15.63 6.45 -1.32
CA LEU A 206 16.34 7.73 -1.46
C LEU A 206 17.43 7.66 -2.53
N SER A 207 18.23 6.61 -2.53
CA SER A 207 19.29 6.40 -3.53
C SER A 207 18.77 6.37 -4.97
N LEU A 208 17.56 5.87 -5.19
CA LEU A 208 16.92 5.85 -6.51
C LEU A 208 16.24 7.18 -6.88
N THR A 209 15.87 7.99 -5.87
CA THR A 209 15.12 9.24 -6.08
C THR A 209 16.06 10.42 -6.29
N VAL A 210 17.15 10.51 -5.53
CA VAL A 210 18.11 11.62 -5.59
C VAL A 210 18.71 11.84 -6.98
N PRO A 211 19.17 10.80 -7.72
CA PRO A 211 19.74 11.02 -9.07
C PRO A 211 18.74 11.53 -10.11
N ARG A 212 17.44 11.47 -9.83
CA ARG A 212 16.39 11.94 -10.76
C ARG A 212 16.05 13.42 -10.57
N THR A 213 16.54 14.03 -9.49
CA THR A 213 16.29 15.44 -9.16
C THR A 213 17.43 16.36 -9.56
N TYR A 214 18.53 15.80 -10.08
CA TYR A 214 19.66 16.47 -10.71
C TYR A 214 19.75 16.06 -12.17
#